data_9ab16f65163d3a57f97d36c9eeb8953b
#
_entry.id   9ab16f65163d3a57f97d36c9eeb8953b
#
_cell.length_a   1.000
_cell.length_b   1.000
_cell.length_c   1.000
_cell.angle_alpha   90.00
_cell.angle_beta   90.00
_cell.angle_gamma   90.00
#
_symmetry.space_group_name_H-M   'P 1'
#
loop_
_entity.id
_entity.type
_entity.pdbx_description
1 polymer ?
#
loop_
_entity_poly.entity_id
_entity_poly.type
_entity_poly.pdbx_seq_one_letter_code
_entity_poly.pdbx_strand_id
1 'polypeptide(L)'
;MKNTRLLITLTLTLSMAALTACTQTVTAVHPVLGSMPAVTAEAADTSSAGGEKEHSSNRLQDILDRGYIEVATEPYFAPNEFIDPTKTDDSKYVGSDIELAKYIADDLGVELRLKPMDFTSVLGSVSTGKFDLAISALAYTPARAETLNLSKGYYFGNEDPQKAYGLLIRKEDADKIRNAEDLKDLTIVAQNGSLQEMFVTEQIPAYKKLNLVSSTNDAFLMVQTGRADAVSASLNMAQLYLDSNPDCGLMILPDFYFTVDENVQGTRIGIPKGEDELTDRINGIIDEVLEKDLYNQWYESSREYAKTLGLDV
;
A
#
# COMPACT_ATOMS: atom_id res chain seq x y z
N MET A 1 1.20 56.72 -37.47
CA MET A 1 1.88 57.29 -36.30
C MET A 1 2.71 56.19 -35.66
N LYS A 2 4.00 56.48 -35.41
CA LYS A 2 5.10 55.53 -35.24
C LYS A 2 5.04 54.70 -33.99
N ASN A 3 5.16 53.37 -34.10
CA ASN A 3 5.35 52.42 -32.98
C ASN A 3 6.85 52.26 -32.75
N THR A 4 7.29 52.65 -31.55
CA THR A 4 8.68 52.47 -31.08
C THR A 4 8.76 51.13 -30.33
N ARG A 5 9.51 50.16 -30.88
CA ARG A 5 9.88 48.93 -30.19
C ARG A 5 11.12 49.19 -29.33
N LEU A 6 10.99 48.92 -28.03
CA LEU A 6 12.09 48.95 -27.09
C LEU A 6 12.72 47.56 -27.00
N LEU A 7 13.92 47.38 -27.51
CA LEU A 7 14.75 46.17 -27.33
C LEU A 7 15.53 46.35 -26.00
N ILE A 8 15.30 45.46 -25.06
CA ILE A 8 16.13 45.32 -23.87
C ILE A 8 17.09 44.15 -24.11
N THR A 9 18.36 44.48 -24.30
CA THR A 9 19.48 43.53 -24.38
C THR A 9 19.94 43.20 -22.95
N LEU A 10 19.78 41.95 -22.52
CA LEU A 10 20.26 41.43 -21.23
C LEU A 10 21.64 40.78 -21.45
N THR A 11 22.71 41.43 -21.00
CA THR A 11 24.07 40.88 -21.00
C THR A 11 24.27 39.95 -19.82
N LEU A 12 24.51 38.67 -20.10
CA LEU A 12 24.81 37.62 -19.13
C LEU A 12 26.31 37.60 -18.87
N THR A 13 26.77 38.02 -17.70
CA THR A 13 28.17 37.90 -17.26
C THR A 13 28.38 36.54 -16.60
N LEU A 14 29.24 35.73 -17.24
CA LEU A 14 29.66 34.41 -16.79
C LEU A 14 30.77 34.52 -15.75
N SER A 15 30.50 34.25 -14.48
CA SER A 15 31.54 34.16 -13.45
C SER A 15 31.98 32.70 -13.30
N MET A 16 33.19 32.37 -13.74
CA MET A 16 33.89 31.14 -13.47
C MET A 16 34.43 31.16 -12.03
N ALA A 17 33.90 30.29 -11.17
CA ALA A 17 34.52 29.95 -9.89
C ALA A 17 35.33 28.67 -10.03
N ALA A 18 36.66 28.77 -9.80
CA ALA A 18 37.58 27.65 -9.81
C ALA A 18 37.38 26.81 -8.54
N LEU A 19 37.00 25.51 -8.69
CA LEU A 19 37.01 24.54 -7.60
C LEU A 19 38.41 23.89 -7.51
N THR A 20 39.11 24.20 -6.42
CA THR A 20 40.35 23.55 -6.03
C THR A 20 40.02 22.19 -5.39
N ALA A 21 40.40 21.11 -6.04
CA ALA A 21 40.27 19.76 -5.50
C ALA A 21 41.38 19.50 -4.46
N CYS A 22 41.00 19.30 -3.20
CA CYS A 22 41.87 18.73 -2.17
C CYS A 22 41.75 17.21 -2.21
N THR A 23 42.78 16.54 -2.73
CA THR A 23 42.99 15.10 -2.63
C THR A 23 43.47 14.78 -1.21
N GLN A 24 42.67 14.16 -0.37
CA GLN A 24 43.14 13.55 0.88
C GLN A 24 43.46 12.06 0.63
N THR A 25 44.72 11.72 0.72
CA THR A 25 45.26 10.36 0.77
C THR A 25 44.93 9.74 2.13
N VAL A 26 44.06 8.73 2.14
CA VAL A 26 43.81 7.91 3.34
C VAL A 26 44.89 6.80 3.40
N THR A 27 45.80 6.93 4.34
CA THR A 27 46.78 5.87 4.69
C THR A 27 46.07 4.83 5.57
N ALA A 28 45.99 3.57 5.10
CA ALA A 28 45.50 2.45 5.87
C ALA A 28 46.50 2.09 6.96
N VAL A 29 46.11 2.22 8.22
CA VAL A 29 46.85 1.73 9.38
C VAL A 29 46.27 0.38 9.79
N HIS A 30 47.08 -0.68 9.68
CA HIS A 30 46.72 -2.00 10.23
C HIS A 30 46.90 -1.99 11.77
N PRO A 31 45.90 -2.44 12.55
CA PRO A 31 46.15 -2.67 13.97
C PRO A 31 46.87 -4.01 14.20
N VAL A 32 47.97 -3.93 14.94
CA VAL A 32 48.75 -5.04 15.46
C VAL A 32 47.92 -5.77 16.52
N LEU A 33 47.85 -7.12 16.40
CA LEU A 33 47.28 -7.96 17.45
C LEU A 33 48.15 -7.92 18.70
N GLY A 34 47.64 -7.26 19.74
CA GLY A 34 48.16 -7.37 21.10
C GLY A 34 47.44 -8.51 21.85
N SER A 35 48.19 -9.47 22.33
CA SER A 35 47.72 -10.59 23.18
C SER A 35 47.20 -10.07 24.52
N MET A 36 45.95 -10.38 24.87
CA MET A 36 45.39 -10.18 26.20
C MET A 36 45.61 -11.42 27.08
N PRO A 37 45.87 -11.25 28.39
CA PRO A 37 46.06 -12.37 29.31
C PRO A 37 44.72 -13.04 29.66
N ALA A 38 44.80 -14.36 29.86
CA ALA A 38 43.69 -15.19 30.31
C ALA A 38 43.22 -14.79 31.73
N VAL A 39 41.95 -14.42 31.87
CA VAL A 39 41.29 -14.29 33.17
C VAL A 39 40.60 -15.61 33.47
N THR A 40 41.03 -16.27 34.54
CA THR A 40 40.39 -17.46 35.10
C THR A 40 38.98 -17.08 35.63
N ALA A 41 37.92 -17.67 35.08
CA ALA A 41 36.58 -17.54 35.61
C ALA A 41 36.39 -18.46 36.81
N GLU A 42 36.17 -17.85 37.95
CA GLU A 42 35.67 -18.50 39.17
C GLU A 42 34.15 -18.72 39.02
N ALA A 43 33.74 -19.97 39.16
CA ALA A 43 32.32 -20.37 39.07
C ALA A 43 31.58 -19.91 40.33
N ALA A 44 30.68 -18.94 40.15
CA ALA A 44 29.66 -18.65 41.12
C ALA A 44 28.33 -19.35 40.70
N ASP A 45 28.01 -20.38 41.42
CA ASP A 45 26.72 -21.07 41.41
C ASP A 45 25.66 -20.14 41.99
N THR A 46 24.76 -19.64 41.16
CA THR A 46 23.46 -19.09 41.58
C THR A 46 22.39 -19.70 40.72
N SER A 47 21.82 -20.80 41.17
CA SER A 47 20.52 -21.29 40.77
C SER A 47 19.45 -20.21 41.04
N SER A 48 19.05 -19.48 39.99
CA SER A 48 17.82 -18.74 39.94
C SER A 48 17.00 -19.27 38.77
N ALA A 49 16.13 -20.20 39.08
CA ALA A 49 15.05 -20.61 38.20
C ALA A 49 14.10 -19.43 37.99
N GLY A 50 14.44 -18.53 37.08
CA GLY A 50 13.52 -17.61 36.44
C GLY A 50 12.99 -18.30 35.20
N GLY A 51 11.83 -18.96 35.32
CA GLY A 51 11.07 -19.37 34.13
C GLY A 51 10.83 -18.13 33.30
N GLU A 52 11.37 -18.09 32.10
CA GLU A 52 10.86 -17.24 31.04
C GLU A 52 9.39 -17.65 30.87
N LYS A 53 8.50 -16.84 31.46
CA LYS A 53 7.11 -16.85 31.02
C LYS A 53 7.21 -16.43 29.55
N GLU A 54 6.96 -17.37 28.63
CA GLU A 54 6.46 -17.02 27.31
C GLU A 54 5.33 -16.02 27.58
N HIS A 55 5.55 -14.77 27.29
CA HIS A 55 4.50 -13.78 27.14
C HIS A 55 3.74 -14.24 25.90
N SER A 56 2.74 -15.08 26.10
CA SER A 56 1.61 -15.17 25.19
C SER A 56 1.04 -13.75 25.18
N SER A 57 1.44 -12.94 24.20
CA SER A 57 0.87 -11.60 24.05
C SER A 57 -0.61 -11.81 23.71
N ASN A 58 -1.49 -11.51 24.66
CA ASN A 58 -2.91 -11.44 24.38
C ASN A 58 -3.21 -10.01 23.91
N ARG A 59 -2.93 -9.74 22.66
CA ARG A 59 -3.11 -8.41 22.06
C ARG A 59 -4.56 -7.92 22.20
N LEU A 60 -5.54 -8.82 22.13
CA LEU A 60 -6.94 -8.45 22.35
C LEU A 60 -7.11 -7.86 23.77
N GLN A 61 -6.57 -8.50 24.80
CA GLN A 61 -6.65 -7.97 26.16
C GLN A 61 -5.91 -6.64 26.31
N ASP A 62 -4.73 -6.52 25.69
CA ASP A 62 -3.96 -5.26 25.69
C ASP A 62 -4.76 -4.10 25.05
N ILE A 63 -5.49 -4.36 23.95
CA ILE A 63 -6.38 -3.38 23.29
C ILE A 63 -7.49 -2.95 24.24
N LEU A 64 -8.17 -3.91 24.89
CA LEU A 64 -9.26 -3.64 25.82
C LEU A 64 -8.78 -2.87 27.06
N ASP A 65 -7.63 -3.25 27.63
CA ASP A 65 -7.06 -2.63 28.83
C ASP A 65 -6.59 -1.19 28.58
N ARG A 66 -5.99 -0.92 27.41
CA ARG A 66 -5.53 0.42 27.06
C ARG A 66 -6.62 1.33 26.49
N GLY A 67 -7.78 0.75 26.11
CA GLY A 67 -8.96 1.47 25.64
C GLY A 67 -8.87 2.05 24.23
N TYR A 68 -7.96 1.59 23.39
CA TYR A 68 -7.87 2.00 21.98
C TYR A 68 -7.31 0.89 21.09
N ILE A 69 -7.66 0.93 19.81
CA ILE A 69 -7.11 0.07 18.74
C ILE A 69 -6.42 0.91 17.67
N GLU A 70 -5.22 0.47 17.22
CA GLU A 70 -4.44 1.14 16.19
C GLU A 70 -4.55 0.39 14.85
N VAL A 71 -5.11 1.06 13.86
CA VAL A 71 -5.36 0.50 12.54
C VAL A 71 -4.51 1.18 11.48
N ALA A 72 -3.59 0.43 10.86
CA ALA A 72 -2.78 0.90 9.74
C ALA A 72 -3.58 0.82 8.44
N THR A 73 -3.51 1.89 7.63
CA THR A 73 -4.25 2.01 6.36
C THR A 73 -3.47 2.88 5.37
N GLU A 74 -3.64 2.64 4.07
CA GLU A 74 -3.09 3.47 3.00
C GLU A 74 -4.22 4.27 2.37
N PRO A 75 -4.42 5.57 2.72
CA PRO A 75 -5.62 6.31 2.41
C PRO A 75 -5.63 6.90 0.98
N TYR A 76 -5.25 6.11 -0.01
CA TYR A 76 -5.20 6.48 -1.43
C TYR A 76 -5.79 5.41 -2.34
N PHE A 77 -6.70 4.57 -1.80
CA PHE A 77 -7.32 3.46 -2.52
C PHE A 77 -8.86 3.53 -2.44
N ALA A 78 -9.46 4.57 -3.05
CA ALA A 78 -10.91 4.70 -3.06
C ALA A 78 -11.58 3.56 -3.88
N PRO A 79 -12.78 3.18 -3.49
CA PRO A 79 -13.61 3.73 -2.41
C PRO A 79 -13.37 3.07 -1.04
N ASN A 80 -12.35 2.21 -0.91
CA ASN A 80 -12.06 1.49 0.32
C ASN A 80 -11.52 2.43 1.41
N GLU A 81 -10.44 3.16 1.14
CA GLU A 81 -9.83 4.15 2.03
C GLU A 81 -9.25 5.32 1.24
N PHE A 82 -9.69 6.54 1.56
CA PHE A 82 -9.25 7.75 0.86
C PHE A 82 -9.35 9.01 1.72
N ILE A 83 -8.79 10.09 1.20
CA ILE A 83 -8.78 11.39 1.88
C ILE A 83 -9.89 12.27 1.31
N ASP A 84 -10.76 12.78 2.18
CA ASP A 84 -11.67 13.87 1.87
C ASP A 84 -10.89 15.21 1.95
N PRO A 85 -10.61 15.87 0.82
CA PRO A 85 -9.81 17.09 0.80
C PRO A 85 -10.53 18.30 1.41
N THR A 86 -11.82 18.19 1.69
CA THR A 86 -12.62 19.27 2.30
C THR A 86 -12.44 19.34 3.82
N LYS A 87 -11.85 18.30 4.43
CA LYS A 87 -11.62 18.18 5.88
C LYS A 87 -10.15 18.26 6.22
N THR A 88 -9.84 18.71 7.42
CA THR A 88 -8.46 18.94 7.87
C THR A 88 -8.04 18.12 9.09
N ASP A 89 -9.00 17.58 9.83
CA ASP A 89 -8.78 16.69 10.98
C ASP A 89 -8.80 15.21 10.58
N ASP A 90 -8.76 14.30 11.53
CA ASP A 90 -8.76 12.86 11.24
C ASP A 90 -10.06 12.35 10.61
N SER A 91 -11.16 13.15 10.63
CA SER A 91 -12.39 12.82 9.90
C SER A 91 -12.22 12.90 8.37
N LYS A 92 -11.07 13.39 7.89
CA LYS A 92 -10.69 13.36 6.47
C LYS A 92 -10.46 11.95 5.92
N TYR A 93 -10.14 10.98 6.77
CA TYR A 93 -9.99 9.59 6.33
C TYR A 93 -11.38 8.96 6.26
N VAL A 94 -11.77 8.57 5.05
CA VAL A 94 -13.10 8.06 4.71
C VAL A 94 -12.98 6.83 3.81
N GLY A 95 -14.06 6.08 3.67
CA GLY A 95 -14.10 4.89 2.82
C GLY A 95 -14.68 3.68 3.55
N SER A 96 -15.00 2.63 2.81
CA SER A 96 -15.62 1.42 3.38
C SER A 96 -14.74 0.71 4.40
N ASP A 97 -13.42 0.70 4.20
CA ASP A 97 -12.46 0.13 5.16
C ASP A 97 -12.34 0.98 6.42
N ILE A 98 -12.52 2.29 6.31
CA ILE A 98 -12.56 3.19 7.46
C ILE A 98 -13.85 2.97 8.28
N GLU A 99 -15.00 2.75 7.60
CA GLU A 99 -16.24 2.41 8.29
C GLU A 99 -16.15 1.03 8.98
N LEU A 100 -15.49 0.03 8.35
CA LEU A 100 -15.20 -1.24 8.99
C LEU A 100 -14.31 -1.07 10.23
N ALA A 101 -13.27 -0.25 10.15
CA ALA A 101 -12.38 0.03 11.28
C ALA A 101 -13.14 0.69 12.45
N LYS A 102 -14.05 1.65 12.16
CA LYS A 102 -14.93 2.26 13.17
C LYS A 102 -15.86 1.23 13.80
N TYR A 103 -16.50 0.40 12.99
CA TYR A 103 -17.41 -0.65 13.48
C TYR A 103 -16.70 -1.62 14.41
N ILE A 104 -15.46 -2.04 14.08
CA ILE A 104 -14.63 -2.90 14.93
C ILE A 104 -14.31 -2.21 16.26
N ALA A 105 -13.91 -0.96 16.25
CA ALA A 105 -13.58 -0.21 17.45
C ALA A 105 -14.81 -0.02 18.37
N ASP A 106 -15.95 0.32 17.79
CA ASP A 106 -17.24 0.48 18.49
C ASP A 106 -17.69 -0.84 19.13
N ASP A 107 -17.57 -1.97 18.42
CA ASP A 107 -17.93 -3.29 18.93
C ASP A 107 -17.02 -3.77 20.05
N LEU A 108 -15.73 -3.40 20.01
CA LEU A 108 -14.78 -3.64 21.10
C LEU A 108 -14.93 -2.65 22.26
N GLY A 109 -15.68 -1.57 22.09
CA GLY A 109 -15.86 -0.51 23.09
C GLY A 109 -14.60 0.32 23.33
N VAL A 110 -13.77 0.53 22.30
CA VAL A 110 -12.48 1.23 22.36
C VAL A 110 -12.38 2.38 21.36
N GLU A 111 -11.44 3.30 21.58
CA GLU A 111 -11.14 4.40 20.64
C GLU A 111 -10.43 3.87 19.38
N LEU A 112 -10.86 4.28 18.18
CA LEU A 112 -10.14 4.04 16.93
C LEU A 112 -9.01 5.05 16.75
N ARG A 113 -7.80 4.57 16.50
CA ARG A 113 -6.63 5.37 16.11
C ARG A 113 -6.11 4.94 14.75
N LEU A 114 -6.46 5.69 13.71
CA LEU A 114 -5.94 5.44 12.37
C LEU A 114 -4.46 5.82 12.26
N LYS A 115 -3.70 4.98 11.55
CA LYS A 115 -2.27 5.15 11.27
C LYS A 115 -2.06 5.16 9.74
N PRO A 116 -2.25 6.33 9.10
CA PRO A 116 -2.10 6.45 7.66
C PRO A 116 -0.63 6.36 7.25
N MET A 117 -0.35 5.56 6.23
CA MET A 117 1.00 5.36 5.67
C MET A 117 0.91 4.74 4.27
N ASP A 118 2.05 4.60 3.58
CA ASP A 118 2.12 3.85 2.32
C ASP A 118 1.85 2.35 2.54
N PHE A 119 1.40 1.67 1.46
CA PHE A 119 0.93 0.28 1.55
C PHE A 119 1.98 -0.70 2.06
N THR A 120 3.25 -0.56 1.64
CA THR A 120 4.34 -1.41 2.13
C THR A 120 4.56 -1.23 3.63
N SER A 121 4.49 0.02 4.10
CA SER A 121 4.58 0.36 5.52
C SER A 121 3.39 -0.18 6.32
N VAL A 122 2.17 -0.22 5.76
CA VAL A 122 1.00 -0.87 6.37
C VAL A 122 1.32 -2.32 6.68
N LEU A 123 1.74 -3.10 5.66
CA LEU A 123 2.10 -4.51 5.82
C LEU A 123 3.22 -4.72 6.84
N GLY A 124 4.32 -3.96 6.70
CA GLY A 124 5.50 -4.08 7.57
C GLY A 124 5.22 -3.69 9.02
N SER A 125 4.41 -2.68 9.26
CA SER A 125 4.09 -2.23 10.62
C SER A 125 3.26 -3.23 11.41
N VAL A 126 2.32 -3.91 10.76
CA VAL A 126 1.48 -4.92 11.41
C VAL A 126 2.20 -6.25 11.53
N SER A 127 2.98 -6.68 10.52
CA SER A 127 3.77 -7.91 10.62
C SER A 127 4.81 -7.88 11.74
N THR A 128 5.31 -6.70 12.11
CA THR A 128 6.23 -6.50 13.24
C THR A 128 5.50 -6.26 14.58
N GLY A 129 4.18 -6.27 14.60
CA GLY A 129 3.38 -6.04 15.80
C GLY A 129 3.36 -4.57 16.27
N LYS A 130 3.80 -3.62 15.44
CA LYS A 130 3.81 -2.19 15.79
C LYS A 130 2.41 -1.63 15.94
N PHE A 131 1.47 -2.04 15.08
CA PHE A 131 0.05 -1.71 15.13
C PHE A 131 -0.79 -2.98 15.19
N ASP A 132 -2.08 -2.84 15.52
CA ASP A 132 -2.94 -3.97 15.84
C ASP A 132 -3.54 -4.62 14.60
N LEU A 133 -4.01 -3.81 13.66
CA LEU A 133 -4.66 -4.26 12.44
C LEU A 133 -4.13 -3.51 11.21
N ALA A 134 -4.11 -4.21 10.07
CA ALA A 134 -4.02 -3.63 8.75
C ALA A 134 -5.40 -3.77 8.08
N ILE A 135 -6.07 -2.63 7.83
CA ILE A 135 -7.32 -2.57 7.06
C ILE A 135 -7.05 -1.63 5.90
N SER A 136 -6.81 -2.21 4.70
CA SER A 136 -6.37 -1.49 3.51
C SER A 136 -6.54 -2.34 2.26
N ALA A 137 -7.76 -2.78 2.01
CA ALA A 137 -8.16 -3.62 0.87
C ALA A 137 -7.25 -4.84 0.62
N LEU A 138 -6.77 -5.48 1.69
CA LEU A 138 -5.78 -6.57 1.61
C LEU A 138 -6.38 -7.85 1.01
N ALA A 139 -5.83 -8.33 -0.09
CA ALA A 139 -6.08 -9.69 -0.56
C ALA A 139 -5.22 -10.72 0.19
N TYR A 140 -5.65 -11.96 0.22
CA TYR A 140 -4.80 -13.07 0.65
C TYR A 140 -3.65 -13.26 -0.35
N THR A 141 -2.45 -13.44 0.17
CA THR A 141 -1.33 -14.05 -0.59
C THR A 141 -0.56 -15.00 0.33
N PRO A 142 0.08 -16.08 -0.21
CA PRO A 142 0.91 -16.95 0.60
C PRO A 142 1.99 -16.19 1.39
N ALA A 143 2.65 -15.23 0.76
CA ALA A 143 3.68 -14.40 1.40
C ALA A 143 3.14 -13.58 2.59
N ARG A 144 1.93 -13.02 2.48
CA ARG A 144 1.29 -12.31 3.60
C ARG A 144 0.91 -13.27 4.73
N ALA A 145 0.40 -14.46 4.39
CA ALA A 145 0.02 -15.47 5.38
C ALA A 145 1.21 -16.05 6.17
N GLU A 146 2.43 -15.94 5.67
CA GLU A 146 3.64 -16.30 6.42
C GLU A 146 3.91 -15.34 7.57
N THR A 147 3.62 -14.05 7.41
CA THR A 147 4.00 -12.97 8.35
C THR A 147 2.83 -12.35 9.10
N LEU A 148 1.61 -12.63 8.68
CA LEU A 148 0.37 -12.13 9.28
C LEU A 148 -0.61 -13.28 9.52
N ASN A 149 -1.46 -13.16 10.54
CA ASN A 149 -2.75 -13.80 10.52
C ASN A 149 -3.66 -12.97 9.60
N LEU A 150 -4.40 -13.62 8.73
CA LEU A 150 -5.37 -12.97 7.85
C LEU A 150 -6.78 -13.39 8.30
N SER A 151 -7.66 -12.42 8.43
CA SER A 151 -9.06 -12.66 8.78
C SER A 151 -9.80 -13.46 7.70
N LYS A 152 -11.05 -13.82 7.95
CA LYS A 152 -12.02 -14.15 6.90
C LYS A 152 -12.12 -13.00 5.90
N GLY A 153 -12.52 -13.31 4.65
CA GLY A 153 -12.86 -12.30 3.67
C GLY A 153 -14.09 -11.51 4.11
N TYR A 154 -14.04 -10.18 4.01
CA TYR A 154 -15.16 -9.30 4.35
C TYR A 154 -15.80 -8.63 3.13
N TYR A 155 -15.12 -8.63 1.98
CA TYR A 155 -15.63 -8.11 0.73
C TYR A 155 -15.11 -8.91 -0.47
N PHE A 156 -15.99 -9.32 -1.35
CA PHE A 156 -15.67 -10.16 -2.52
C PHE A 156 -15.94 -9.47 -3.85
N GLY A 157 -16.38 -8.20 -3.82
CA GLY A 157 -16.85 -7.49 -5.00
C GLY A 157 -18.23 -7.96 -5.46
N ASN A 158 -18.88 -7.12 -6.24
CA ASN A 158 -20.19 -7.44 -6.86
C ASN A 158 -20.05 -7.88 -8.31
N GLU A 159 -18.81 -7.96 -8.83
CA GLU A 159 -18.48 -8.26 -10.22
C GLU A 159 -17.79 -9.63 -10.34
N ASP A 160 -17.64 -10.08 -11.59
CA ASP A 160 -16.89 -11.31 -11.89
C ASP A 160 -15.43 -11.16 -11.39
N PRO A 161 -14.98 -11.93 -10.40
CA PRO A 161 -13.62 -11.84 -9.88
C PRO A 161 -12.54 -12.00 -10.96
N GLN A 162 -12.83 -12.73 -12.05
CA GLN A 162 -11.92 -12.89 -13.18
C GLN A 162 -11.80 -11.65 -14.06
N LYS A 163 -12.58 -10.61 -13.77
CA LYS A 163 -12.51 -9.30 -14.42
C LYS A 163 -12.16 -8.17 -13.47
N ALA A 164 -11.68 -8.50 -12.29
CA ALA A 164 -11.41 -7.51 -11.25
C ALA A 164 -10.07 -6.76 -11.44
N TYR A 165 -9.11 -7.35 -12.17
CA TYR A 165 -7.77 -6.79 -12.35
C TYR A 165 -7.35 -6.84 -13.81
N GLY A 166 -6.68 -5.77 -14.26
CA GLY A 166 -6.25 -5.63 -15.64
C GLY A 166 -5.17 -4.57 -15.79
N LEU A 167 -5.07 -4.03 -17.00
CA LEU A 167 -4.09 -3.01 -17.34
C LEU A 167 -4.78 -1.72 -17.78
N LEU A 168 -4.22 -0.57 -17.36
CA LEU A 168 -4.49 0.71 -18.01
C LEU A 168 -3.31 1.08 -18.89
N ILE A 169 -3.62 1.65 -20.05
CA ILE A 169 -2.67 2.14 -21.05
C ILE A 169 -3.09 3.54 -21.51
N ARG A 170 -2.22 4.23 -22.24
CA ARG A 170 -2.65 5.43 -22.98
C ARG A 170 -3.55 5.05 -24.15
N LYS A 171 -4.58 5.86 -24.40
CA LYS A 171 -5.50 5.68 -25.57
C LYS A 171 -4.74 5.64 -26.92
N GLU A 172 -3.65 6.42 -27.03
CA GLU A 172 -2.81 6.48 -28.23
C GLU A 172 -1.97 5.21 -28.49
N ASP A 173 -1.82 4.35 -27.48
CA ASP A 173 -1.07 3.09 -27.58
C ASP A 173 -1.98 1.86 -27.76
N ALA A 174 -3.30 2.04 -27.87
CA ALA A 174 -4.28 0.95 -27.99
C ALA A 174 -4.06 0.04 -29.23
N ASP A 175 -3.50 0.58 -30.33
CA ASP A 175 -3.17 -0.21 -31.51
C ASP A 175 -1.89 -1.04 -31.34
N LYS A 176 -1.05 -0.71 -30.35
CA LYS A 176 0.26 -1.34 -30.08
C LYS A 176 0.19 -2.36 -28.95
N ILE A 177 -0.67 -2.13 -27.94
CA ILE A 177 -0.80 -2.95 -26.74
C ILE A 177 -2.19 -3.56 -26.76
N ARG A 178 -2.30 -4.86 -27.01
CA ARG A 178 -3.56 -5.61 -27.11
C ARG A 178 -3.61 -6.84 -26.21
N ASN A 179 -2.44 -7.33 -25.80
CA ASN A 179 -2.29 -8.53 -24.96
C ASN A 179 -0.96 -8.51 -24.20
N ALA A 180 -0.71 -9.52 -23.38
CA ALA A 180 0.49 -9.62 -22.54
C ALA A 180 1.80 -9.69 -23.32
N GLU A 181 1.80 -10.29 -24.51
CA GLU A 181 2.99 -10.45 -25.36
C GLU A 181 3.47 -9.12 -25.92
N ASP A 182 2.56 -8.16 -26.14
CA ASP A 182 2.90 -6.82 -26.63
C ASP A 182 3.69 -5.99 -25.59
N LEU A 183 3.72 -6.42 -24.35
CA LEU A 183 4.43 -5.72 -23.25
C LEU A 183 5.93 -6.01 -23.18
N LYS A 184 6.46 -6.92 -24.00
CA LYS A 184 7.84 -7.45 -23.92
C LYS A 184 8.93 -6.38 -23.80
N ASP A 185 8.82 -5.30 -24.56
CA ASP A 185 9.83 -4.22 -24.57
C ASP A 185 9.33 -2.94 -23.86
N LEU A 186 8.25 -3.04 -23.11
CA LEU A 186 7.57 -1.92 -22.45
C LEU A 186 7.84 -1.88 -20.96
N THR A 187 7.65 -0.70 -20.39
CA THR A 187 7.76 -0.46 -18.95
C THR A 187 6.38 -0.56 -18.32
N ILE A 188 6.21 -1.48 -17.38
CA ILE A 188 5.00 -1.63 -16.58
C ILE A 188 5.23 -0.94 -15.24
N VAL A 189 4.17 -0.43 -14.62
CA VAL A 189 4.20 0.10 -13.26
C VAL A 189 3.12 -0.60 -12.42
N ALA A 190 3.43 -0.86 -11.14
CA ALA A 190 2.51 -1.37 -10.15
C ALA A 190 2.82 -0.78 -8.78
N GLN A 191 1.86 -0.84 -7.86
CA GLN A 191 2.12 -0.48 -6.47
C GLN A 191 2.95 -1.57 -5.79
N ASN A 192 3.96 -1.14 -5.03
CA ASN A 192 4.89 -2.04 -4.34
C ASN A 192 4.20 -2.89 -3.25
N GLY A 193 4.45 -4.19 -3.22
CA GLY A 193 3.87 -5.15 -2.27
C GLY A 193 2.39 -5.48 -2.54
N SER A 194 1.83 -5.00 -3.66
CA SER A 194 0.43 -5.20 -4.02
C SER A 194 0.19 -6.54 -4.75
N LEU A 195 -1.09 -6.91 -4.86
CA LEU A 195 -1.53 -8.03 -5.70
C LEU A 195 -1.23 -7.74 -7.18
N GLN A 196 -1.30 -6.48 -7.59
CA GLN A 196 -1.03 -6.03 -8.94
C GLN A 196 0.44 -6.25 -9.35
N GLU A 197 1.39 -6.05 -8.44
CA GLU A 197 2.80 -6.41 -8.65
C GLU A 197 2.95 -7.93 -8.84
N MET A 198 2.30 -8.73 -7.99
CA MET A 198 2.32 -10.18 -8.08
C MET A 198 1.79 -10.65 -9.47
N PHE A 199 0.68 -10.11 -9.93
CA PHE A 199 0.12 -10.46 -11.23
C PHE A 199 1.07 -10.14 -12.40
N VAL A 200 1.75 -8.99 -12.38
CA VAL A 200 2.74 -8.67 -13.41
C VAL A 200 3.89 -9.67 -13.40
N THR A 201 4.42 -9.99 -12.22
CA THR A 201 5.58 -10.88 -12.09
C THR A 201 5.27 -12.33 -12.45
N GLU A 202 4.05 -12.79 -12.20
CA GLU A 202 3.65 -14.19 -12.42
C GLU A 202 2.98 -14.42 -13.78
N GLN A 203 2.27 -13.42 -14.33
CA GLN A 203 1.40 -13.63 -15.49
C GLN A 203 1.83 -12.86 -16.75
N ILE A 204 2.71 -11.86 -16.67
CA ILE A 204 3.24 -11.20 -17.86
C ILE A 204 4.53 -11.90 -18.29
N PRO A 205 4.57 -12.54 -19.48
CA PRO A 205 5.67 -13.41 -19.86
C PRO A 205 7.00 -12.68 -20.07
N ALA A 206 6.96 -11.42 -20.46
CA ALA A 206 8.14 -10.57 -20.62
C ALA A 206 7.76 -9.08 -20.58
N TYR A 207 8.63 -8.25 -20.03
CA TYR A 207 8.56 -6.80 -20.03
C TYR A 207 9.97 -6.22 -19.94
N LYS A 208 10.15 -4.97 -20.39
CA LYS A 208 11.44 -4.28 -20.31
C LYS A 208 11.81 -3.95 -18.85
N LYS A 209 10.85 -3.46 -18.07
CA LYS A 209 11.03 -3.03 -16.68
C LYS A 209 9.70 -3.04 -15.95
N LEU A 210 9.71 -3.44 -14.68
CA LEU A 210 8.65 -3.19 -13.72
C LEU A 210 9.10 -2.06 -12.79
N ASN A 211 8.40 -0.95 -12.80
CA ASN A 211 8.56 0.13 -11.84
C ASN A 211 7.60 -0.11 -10.67
N LEU A 212 8.11 0.00 -9.45
CA LEU A 212 7.30 -0.08 -8.25
C LEU A 212 7.17 1.31 -7.62
N VAL A 213 5.95 1.68 -7.26
CA VAL A 213 5.59 2.98 -6.68
C VAL A 213 4.85 2.79 -5.35
N SER A 214 4.77 3.85 -4.56
CA SER A 214 4.14 3.80 -3.24
C SER A 214 2.60 3.85 -3.30
N SER A 215 2.03 4.46 -4.33
CA SER A 215 0.58 4.57 -4.50
C SER A 215 0.12 4.24 -5.92
N THR A 216 -1.12 3.78 -6.06
CA THR A 216 -1.72 3.52 -7.38
C THR A 216 -1.91 4.80 -8.19
N ASN A 217 -2.15 5.95 -7.53
CA ASN A 217 -2.27 7.24 -8.20
C ASN A 217 -0.96 7.66 -8.87
N ASP A 218 0.18 7.45 -8.20
CA ASP A 218 1.50 7.67 -8.81
C ASP A 218 1.69 6.77 -10.04
N ALA A 219 1.20 5.53 -9.99
CA ALA A 219 1.25 4.62 -11.13
C ALA A 219 0.44 5.14 -12.33
N PHE A 220 -0.79 5.63 -12.11
CA PHE A 220 -1.60 6.24 -13.17
C PHE A 220 -0.92 7.45 -13.79
N LEU A 221 -0.37 8.36 -12.97
CA LEU A 221 0.38 9.52 -13.43
C LEU A 221 1.63 9.14 -14.23
N MET A 222 2.31 8.05 -13.89
CA MET A 222 3.46 7.59 -14.67
C MET A 222 3.07 7.16 -16.08
N VAL A 223 1.94 6.48 -16.27
CA VAL A 223 1.45 6.10 -17.59
C VAL A 223 0.94 7.33 -18.34
N GLN A 224 0.15 8.18 -17.69
CA GLN A 224 -0.38 9.42 -18.28
C GLN A 224 0.73 10.33 -18.81
N THR A 225 1.86 10.41 -18.10
CA THR A 225 3.01 11.27 -18.47
C THR A 225 4.06 10.56 -19.33
N GLY A 226 3.82 9.33 -19.78
CA GLY A 226 4.73 8.55 -20.63
C GLY A 226 6.00 8.05 -19.93
N ARG A 227 6.04 8.03 -18.58
CA ARG A 227 7.15 7.46 -17.80
C ARG A 227 7.03 5.94 -17.62
N ALA A 228 5.85 5.38 -17.88
CA ALA A 228 5.57 3.98 -18.05
C ALA A 228 4.59 3.80 -19.20
N ASP A 229 4.43 2.57 -19.71
CA ASP A 229 3.58 2.26 -20.86
C ASP A 229 2.25 1.64 -20.44
N ALA A 230 2.24 0.87 -19.35
CA ALA A 230 1.06 0.24 -18.79
C ALA A 230 1.12 0.23 -17.26
N VAL A 231 -0.05 0.28 -16.61
CA VAL A 231 -0.19 0.08 -15.15
C VAL A 231 -1.09 -1.11 -14.86
N SER A 232 -0.64 -2.00 -13.97
CA SER A 232 -1.47 -3.06 -13.39
C SER A 232 -2.34 -2.47 -12.28
N ALA A 233 -3.67 -2.65 -12.37
CA ALA A 233 -4.61 -2.04 -11.44
C ALA A 233 -5.85 -2.90 -11.17
N SER A 234 -6.50 -2.63 -10.03
CA SER A 234 -7.92 -2.99 -9.84
C SER A 234 -8.77 -2.19 -10.83
N LEU A 235 -9.64 -2.87 -11.57
CA LEU A 235 -10.42 -2.21 -12.62
C LEU A 235 -11.53 -1.32 -12.05
N ASN A 236 -12.03 -1.61 -10.85
CA ASN A 236 -12.98 -0.72 -10.18
C ASN A 236 -12.34 0.62 -9.83
N MET A 237 -11.14 0.59 -9.26
CA MET A 237 -10.37 1.80 -8.97
C MET A 237 -9.96 2.54 -10.25
N ALA A 238 -9.52 1.79 -11.25
CA ALA A 238 -9.18 2.34 -12.55
C ALA A 238 -10.37 3.05 -13.22
N GLN A 239 -11.57 2.43 -13.17
CA GLN A 239 -12.78 3.04 -13.71
C GLN A 239 -13.16 4.31 -12.94
N LEU A 240 -13.04 4.30 -11.61
CA LEU A 240 -13.31 5.48 -10.79
C LEU A 240 -12.36 6.64 -11.16
N TYR A 241 -11.06 6.33 -11.36
CA TYR A 241 -10.09 7.31 -11.84
C TYR A 241 -10.47 7.88 -13.21
N LEU A 242 -10.84 7.03 -14.16
CA LEU A 242 -11.23 7.45 -15.51
C LEU A 242 -12.50 8.31 -15.49
N ASP A 243 -13.49 7.97 -14.67
CA ASP A 243 -14.74 8.72 -14.51
C ASP A 243 -14.48 10.12 -13.91
N SER A 244 -13.55 10.21 -12.98
CA SER A 244 -13.15 11.47 -12.33
C SER A 244 -12.22 12.32 -13.22
N ASN A 245 -11.50 11.69 -14.17
CA ASN A 245 -10.52 12.33 -15.05
C ASN A 245 -10.78 12.01 -16.53
N PRO A 246 -11.89 12.45 -17.14
CA PRO A 246 -12.29 12.03 -18.49
C PRO A 246 -11.27 12.40 -19.58
N ASP A 247 -10.46 13.43 -19.35
CA ASP A 247 -9.44 13.94 -20.28
C ASP A 247 -8.02 13.42 -19.98
N CYS A 248 -7.86 12.44 -19.05
CA CYS A 248 -6.53 11.93 -18.66
C CYS A 248 -5.78 11.19 -19.80
N GLY A 249 -6.46 10.84 -20.88
CA GLY A 249 -5.85 10.13 -22.02
C GLY A 249 -5.58 8.65 -21.77
N LEU A 250 -6.01 8.09 -20.63
CA LEU A 250 -5.89 6.67 -20.29
C LEU A 250 -7.15 5.89 -20.67
N MET A 251 -7.00 4.57 -20.77
CA MET A 251 -8.08 3.62 -20.94
C MET A 251 -7.74 2.27 -20.31
N ILE A 252 -8.73 1.52 -19.90
CA ILE A 252 -8.60 0.11 -19.56
C ILE A 252 -8.32 -0.66 -20.85
N LEU A 253 -7.32 -1.56 -20.82
CA LEU A 253 -7.02 -2.43 -21.95
C LEU A 253 -8.18 -3.41 -22.14
N PRO A 254 -8.89 -3.39 -23.29
CA PRO A 254 -10.04 -4.26 -23.54
C PRO A 254 -9.64 -5.73 -23.57
N ASP A 255 -10.52 -6.60 -23.07
CA ASP A 255 -10.39 -8.06 -23.13
C ASP A 255 -9.10 -8.64 -22.52
N PHE A 256 -8.40 -7.83 -21.70
CA PHE A 256 -7.25 -8.26 -20.92
C PHE A 256 -7.59 -8.26 -19.44
N TYR A 257 -7.48 -9.42 -18.80
CA TYR A 257 -7.70 -9.61 -17.37
C TYR A 257 -6.63 -10.52 -16.80
N PHE A 258 -6.15 -10.19 -15.61
CA PHE A 258 -5.32 -11.11 -14.84
C PHE A 258 -6.19 -12.24 -14.26
N THR A 259 -5.66 -13.47 -14.28
CA THR A 259 -6.30 -14.60 -13.63
C THR A 259 -6.21 -14.44 -12.11
N VAL A 260 -7.34 -14.53 -11.43
CA VAL A 260 -7.42 -14.45 -9.97
C VAL A 260 -7.70 -15.84 -9.41
N ASP A 261 -6.72 -16.42 -8.69
CA ASP A 261 -6.91 -17.66 -7.97
C ASP A 261 -8.01 -17.52 -6.91
N GLU A 262 -8.83 -18.57 -6.71
CA GLU A 262 -9.93 -18.54 -5.74
C GLU A 262 -9.44 -18.22 -4.31
N ASN A 263 -8.23 -18.64 -3.94
CA ASN A 263 -7.67 -18.39 -2.62
C ASN A 263 -7.30 -16.91 -2.39
N VAL A 264 -7.03 -16.16 -3.47
CA VAL A 264 -6.70 -14.71 -3.40
C VAL A 264 -7.95 -13.84 -3.41
N GLN A 265 -9.13 -14.39 -3.66
CA GLN A 265 -10.37 -13.61 -3.70
C GLN A 265 -10.79 -13.12 -2.32
N GLY A 266 -11.38 -11.93 -2.31
CA GLY A 266 -11.88 -11.27 -1.13
C GLY A 266 -10.80 -10.49 -0.35
N THR A 267 -11.21 -9.36 0.19
CA THR A 267 -10.38 -8.54 1.06
C THR A 267 -10.42 -9.04 2.49
N ARG A 268 -9.31 -8.90 3.22
CA ARG A 268 -9.10 -9.43 4.56
C ARG A 268 -8.40 -8.39 5.44
N ILE A 269 -8.54 -8.54 6.73
CA ILE A 269 -7.79 -7.77 7.73
C ILE A 269 -6.48 -8.49 8.01
N GLY A 270 -5.35 -7.76 7.99
CA GLY A 270 -4.07 -8.24 8.46
C GLY A 270 -3.94 -8.03 9.97
N ILE A 271 -3.49 -9.06 10.68
CA ILE A 271 -3.34 -9.11 12.14
C ILE A 271 -1.92 -9.63 12.41
N PRO A 272 -1.21 -9.16 13.44
CA PRO A 272 0.12 -9.68 13.76
C PRO A 272 0.11 -11.20 13.92
N LYS A 273 1.17 -11.84 13.45
CA LYS A 273 1.24 -13.31 13.45
C LYS A 273 1.19 -13.87 14.87
N GLY A 274 0.35 -14.92 15.07
CA GLY A 274 0.20 -15.60 16.34
C GLY A 274 -0.83 -14.96 17.29
N GLU A 275 -1.49 -13.87 16.89
CA GLU A 275 -2.56 -13.22 17.68
C GLU A 275 -3.92 -13.89 17.39
N ASP A 276 -4.05 -15.16 17.76
CA ASP A 276 -5.20 -15.98 17.39
C ASP A 276 -6.50 -15.52 18.07
N GLU A 277 -6.47 -15.11 19.34
CA GLU A 277 -7.65 -14.59 20.05
C GLU A 277 -8.19 -13.30 19.40
N LEU A 278 -7.29 -12.39 19.01
CA LEU A 278 -7.68 -11.19 18.27
C LEU A 278 -8.26 -11.57 16.91
N THR A 279 -7.64 -12.53 16.21
CA THR A 279 -8.10 -13.04 14.91
C THR A 279 -9.52 -13.61 15.03
N ASP A 280 -9.77 -14.44 16.03
CA ASP A 280 -11.09 -15.05 16.25
C ASP A 280 -12.15 -13.98 16.59
N ARG A 281 -11.80 -12.98 17.40
CA ARG A 281 -12.70 -11.86 17.72
C ARG A 281 -13.04 -11.04 16.48
N ILE A 282 -12.05 -10.68 15.67
CA ILE A 282 -12.24 -9.96 14.40
C ILE A 282 -13.09 -10.79 13.43
N ASN A 283 -12.86 -12.08 13.32
CA ASN A 283 -13.66 -12.97 12.48
C ASN A 283 -15.13 -13.02 12.92
N GLY A 284 -15.41 -12.97 14.22
CA GLY A 284 -16.77 -12.86 14.73
C GLY A 284 -17.47 -11.56 14.33
N ILE A 285 -16.74 -10.42 14.38
CA ILE A 285 -17.25 -9.12 13.93
C ILE A 285 -17.51 -9.15 12.41
N ILE A 286 -16.60 -9.75 11.64
CA ILE A 286 -16.79 -9.90 10.17
C ILE A 286 -18.05 -10.72 9.88
N ASP A 287 -18.33 -11.81 10.60
CA ASP A 287 -19.54 -12.60 10.42
C ASP A 287 -20.79 -11.72 10.58
N GLU A 288 -20.84 -10.81 11.57
CA GLU A 288 -21.95 -9.88 11.74
C GLU A 288 -22.05 -8.84 10.61
N VAL A 289 -20.90 -8.31 10.16
CA VAL A 289 -20.84 -7.36 9.05
C VAL A 289 -21.39 -7.99 7.76
N LEU A 290 -21.04 -9.26 7.50
CA LEU A 290 -21.53 -10.02 6.35
C LEU A 290 -23.03 -10.35 6.47
N GLU A 291 -23.49 -10.81 7.64
CA GLU A 291 -24.91 -11.14 7.88
C GLU A 291 -25.82 -9.92 7.65
N LYS A 292 -25.35 -8.73 8.07
CA LYS A 292 -26.09 -7.47 7.93
C LYS A 292 -25.85 -6.77 6.60
N ASP A 293 -25.01 -7.32 5.72
CA ASP A 293 -24.58 -6.72 4.44
C ASP A 293 -24.04 -5.28 4.58
N LEU A 294 -23.36 -5.00 5.70
CA LEU A 294 -22.91 -3.64 6.02
C LEU A 294 -21.79 -3.17 5.09
N TYR A 295 -20.83 -4.05 4.80
CA TYR A 295 -19.67 -3.65 4.00
C TYR A 295 -20.07 -3.23 2.58
N ASN A 296 -20.98 -3.94 1.92
CA ASN A 296 -21.48 -3.56 0.60
C ASN A 296 -22.16 -2.19 0.64
N GLN A 297 -22.95 -1.91 1.68
CA GLN A 297 -23.60 -0.61 1.87
C GLN A 297 -22.56 0.51 2.04
N TRP A 298 -21.53 0.28 2.86
CA TRP A 298 -20.42 1.25 3.04
C TRP A 298 -19.63 1.45 1.75
N TYR A 299 -19.36 0.37 1.01
CA TYR A 299 -18.63 0.43 -0.25
C TYR A 299 -19.36 1.29 -1.29
N GLU A 300 -20.64 1.02 -1.53
CA GLU A 300 -21.44 1.79 -2.48
C GLU A 300 -21.56 3.27 -2.05
N SER A 301 -21.82 3.52 -0.77
CA SER A 301 -21.87 4.88 -0.24
C SER A 301 -20.56 5.63 -0.41
N SER A 302 -19.43 4.96 -0.13
CA SER A 302 -18.09 5.53 -0.28
C SER A 302 -17.73 5.79 -1.74
N ARG A 303 -18.17 4.90 -2.66
CA ARG A 303 -17.98 5.06 -4.09
C ARG A 303 -18.72 6.30 -4.63
N GLU A 304 -19.97 6.46 -4.26
CA GLU A 304 -20.74 7.65 -4.63
C GLU A 304 -20.14 8.91 -4.00
N TYR A 305 -19.68 8.83 -2.75
CA TYR A 305 -19.04 9.97 -2.09
C TYR A 305 -17.74 10.39 -2.78
N ALA A 306 -16.88 9.45 -3.12
CA ALA A 306 -15.62 9.72 -3.84
C ALA A 306 -15.89 10.46 -5.16
N LYS A 307 -16.92 10.04 -5.93
CA LYS A 307 -17.34 10.74 -7.16
C LYS A 307 -17.76 12.19 -6.90
N THR A 308 -18.48 12.46 -5.80
CA THR A 308 -18.89 13.85 -5.49
C THR A 308 -17.75 14.77 -5.16
N LEU A 309 -16.64 14.22 -4.67
CA LEU A 309 -15.45 14.98 -4.34
C LEU A 309 -14.56 15.25 -5.56
N GLY A 310 -14.86 14.63 -6.71
CA GLY A 310 -14.03 14.73 -7.90
C GLY A 310 -12.60 14.26 -7.61
N LEU A 311 -12.47 13.27 -6.72
CA LEU A 311 -11.16 12.82 -6.30
C LEU A 311 -10.44 12.18 -7.48
N ASP A 312 -9.25 12.70 -7.75
CA ASP A 312 -8.20 12.01 -8.48
C ASP A 312 -7.79 10.80 -7.62
N VAL A 313 -8.43 9.67 -7.83
CA VAL A 313 -8.19 8.48 -7.03
C VAL A 313 -7.51 7.45 -7.87
#